data_01ca871d363e4c08bfd5658e689a3949
#
_entry.id   01ca871d363e4c08bfd5658e689a3949
#
_cell.length_a   1.000
_cell.length_b   1.000
_cell.length_c   1.000
_cell.angle_alpha   90.00
_cell.angle_beta   90.00
_cell.angle_gamma   90.00
#
_symmetry.space_group_name_H-M   'P 1'
#
loop_
_entity.id
_entity.type
_entity.pdbx_description
1 polymer ?
#
loop_
_entity_poly.entity_id
_entity_poly.type
_entity_poly.pdbx_seq_one_letter_code
_entity_poly.pdbx_strand_id
1 'polypeptide(L)'
;MRVGFVQMNPRLLEVDENVDRALRLLSRTKADLMVLPELFNTGYNFSSRRDVEKAAEPIPEGYTSRILLEVSRDRWMTIVAGIAERKGTSFYNSAIVARRGRAFTYRKVHLFSKEKKFFRPGNEFRVFDDLGVMICFDWFFPESARTLMLKGAKIIAHPSNLVLPFCPHAMKTRCIENYVFAVTADRIGRERELRFIGRSEIVDPRGRILYCASSNREEVVVREIDVREAANKRLTPMNHVVLDRKPEAYLC
;
A
#
# COMPACT_ATOMS: atom_id res chain seq x y z
N MET A 1 -5.18 -14.82 10.39
CA MET A 1 -5.62 -13.89 9.35
C MET A 1 -4.88 -14.16 8.06
N ARG A 2 -5.58 -14.22 6.92
CA ARG A 2 -4.96 -14.43 5.61
C ARG A 2 -4.72 -13.09 4.93
N VAL A 3 -3.46 -12.74 4.72
CA VAL A 3 -3.06 -11.48 4.08
C VAL A 3 -2.34 -11.78 2.77
N GLY A 4 -2.49 -10.93 1.78
CA GLY A 4 -1.86 -11.16 0.49
C GLY A 4 -1.68 -9.89 -0.34
N PHE A 5 -1.04 -10.07 -1.47
CA PHE A 5 -0.84 -9.03 -2.47
C PHE A 5 -1.12 -9.53 -3.88
N VAL A 6 -1.36 -8.59 -4.75
CA VAL A 6 -1.33 -8.76 -6.20
C VAL A 6 -0.11 -8.03 -6.74
N GLN A 7 0.82 -8.75 -7.34
CA GLN A 7 1.88 -8.19 -8.17
C GLN A 7 1.44 -8.26 -9.63
N MET A 8 1.33 -7.12 -10.31
CA MET A 8 0.83 -7.05 -11.69
C MET A 8 1.60 -6.02 -12.51
N ASN A 9 1.35 -6.02 -13.83
CA ASN A 9 1.91 -5.04 -14.76
C ASN A 9 0.78 -4.16 -15.33
N PRO A 10 0.39 -3.08 -14.66
CA PRO A 10 -0.61 -2.16 -15.17
C PRO A 10 -0.13 -1.48 -16.46
N ARG A 11 -1.05 -1.25 -17.39
CA ARG A 11 -0.79 -0.47 -18.60
C ARG A 11 -1.16 1.00 -18.37
N LEU A 12 -0.32 1.89 -18.87
CA LEU A 12 -0.52 3.33 -18.69
C LEU A 12 -1.82 3.79 -19.36
N LEU A 13 -2.70 4.41 -18.57
CA LEU A 13 -4.01 4.97 -18.98
C LEU A 13 -5.07 3.95 -19.44
N GLU A 14 -4.80 2.65 -19.35
CA GLU A 14 -5.75 1.60 -19.73
C GLU A 14 -6.56 1.13 -18.50
N VAL A 15 -7.42 2.03 -17.99
CA VAL A 15 -8.10 1.84 -16.69
C VAL A 15 -8.94 0.56 -16.67
N ASP A 16 -9.78 0.36 -17.68
CA ASP A 16 -10.71 -0.78 -17.73
C ASP A 16 -9.93 -2.10 -17.79
N GLU A 17 -8.91 -2.18 -18.64
CA GLU A 17 -8.07 -3.39 -18.77
C GLU A 17 -7.32 -3.71 -17.47
N ASN A 18 -6.79 -2.68 -16.80
CA ASN A 18 -6.07 -2.84 -15.54
C ASN A 18 -7.01 -3.32 -14.42
N VAL A 19 -8.21 -2.76 -14.33
CA VAL A 19 -9.23 -3.17 -13.36
C VAL A 19 -9.68 -4.60 -13.61
N ASP A 20 -10.01 -4.95 -14.86
CA ASP A 20 -10.41 -6.31 -15.23
C ASP A 20 -9.31 -7.33 -14.92
N ARG A 21 -8.06 -6.97 -15.19
CA ARG A 21 -6.90 -7.81 -14.87
C ARG A 21 -6.76 -8.04 -13.36
N ALA A 22 -6.88 -6.98 -12.56
CA ALA A 22 -6.85 -7.07 -11.12
C ALA A 22 -7.98 -7.96 -10.58
N LEU A 23 -9.19 -7.83 -11.13
CA LEU A 23 -10.33 -8.67 -10.76
C LEU A 23 -10.10 -10.15 -11.07
N ARG A 24 -9.57 -10.47 -12.26
CA ARG A 24 -9.20 -11.86 -12.62
C ARG A 24 -8.17 -12.44 -11.65
N LEU A 25 -7.18 -11.65 -11.23
CA LEU A 25 -6.17 -12.07 -10.27
C LEU A 25 -6.79 -12.27 -8.87
N LEU A 26 -7.61 -11.34 -8.42
CA LEU A 26 -8.32 -11.44 -7.14
C LEU A 26 -9.32 -12.60 -7.10
N SER A 27 -9.98 -12.93 -8.21
CA SER A 27 -11.02 -13.98 -8.26
C SER A 27 -10.53 -15.34 -7.78
N ARG A 28 -9.26 -15.63 -7.92
CA ARG A 28 -8.61 -16.89 -7.56
C ARG A 28 -8.13 -16.96 -6.11
N THR A 29 -8.41 -15.94 -5.29
CA THR A 29 -7.87 -15.86 -3.93
C THR A 29 -8.96 -15.95 -2.87
N LYS A 30 -8.59 -16.48 -1.70
CA LYS A 30 -9.39 -16.39 -0.47
C LYS A 30 -8.48 -15.74 0.59
N ALA A 31 -8.73 -14.47 0.91
CA ALA A 31 -7.95 -13.70 1.85
C ALA A 31 -8.84 -12.77 2.68
N ASP A 32 -8.36 -12.35 3.82
CA ASP A 32 -9.02 -11.36 4.67
C ASP A 32 -8.57 -9.94 4.31
N LEU A 33 -7.30 -9.81 3.80
CA LEU A 33 -6.72 -8.57 3.30
C LEU A 33 -5.95 -8.84 2.01
N MET A 34 -6.21 -8.04 0.98
CA MET A 34 -5.41 -8.01 -0.26
C MET A 34 -4.92 -6.59 -0.54
N VAL A 35 -3.65 -6.49 -0.90
CA VAL A 35 -3.01 -5.22 -1.28
C VAL A 35 -2.69 -5.25 -2.78
N LEU A 36 -3.09 -4.22 -3.50
CA LEU A 36 -2.80 -4.00 -4.91
C LEU A 36 -1.76 -2.88 -5.06
N PRO A 37 -1.05 -2.79 -6.21
CA PRO A 37 -0.04 -1.76 -6.40
C PRO A 37 -0.56 -0.32 -6.33
N GLU A 38 0.35 0.62 -6.18
CA GLU A 38 0.11 2.05 -6.34
C GLU A 38 -0.35 2.35 -7.76
N LEU A 39 -1.41 3.18 -7.90
CA LEU A 39 -1.96 3.58 -9.21
C LEU A 39 -2.20 2.37 -10.14
N PHE A 40 -2.67 1.25 -9.56
CA PHE A 40 -2.82 -0.03 -10.29
C PHE A 40 -3.78 0.08 -11.47
N ASN A 41 -4.77 0.99 -11.38
CA ASN A 41 -5.78 1.18 -12.42
C ASN A 41 -5.30 2.07 -13.57
N THR A 42 -4.36 3.00 -13.32
CA THR A 42 -3.98 4.04 -14.29
C THR A 42 -2.58 3.88 -14.87
N GLY A 43 -1.71 3.08 -14.23
CA GLY A 43 -0.27 3.20 -14.44
C GLY A 43 0.28 4.44 -13.70
N TYR A 44 1.59 4.69 -13.86
CA TYR A 44 2.32 5.60 -12.98
C TYR A 44 2.94 6.81 -13.68
N ASN A 45 3.56 6.59 -14.84
CA ASN A 45 4.45 7.58 -15.48
C ASN A 45 3.69 8.55 -16.39
N PHE A 46 2.80 9.34 -15.81
CA PHE A 46 2.04 10.37 -16.51
C PHE A 46 2.96 11.39 -17.18
N SER A 47 2.60 11.83 -18.39
CA SER A 47 3.34 12.84 -19.16
C SER A 47 2.84 14.24 -18.85
N SER A 48 1.57 14.38 -18.55
CA SER A 48 0.88 15.66 -18.45
C SER A 48 -0.20 15.63 -17.39
N ARG A 49 -0.61 16.84 -16.96
CA ARG A 49 -1.78 16.99 -16.10
C ARG A 49 -3.05 16.46 -16.77
N ARG A 50 -3.16 16.56 -18.11
CA ARG A 50 -4.31 16.06 -18.87
C ARG A 50 -4.44 14.53 -18.77
N ASP A 51 -3.32 13.81 -18.68
CA ASP A 51 -3.35 12.35 -18.49
C ASP A 51 -3.97 12.01 -17.13
N VAL A 52 -3.57 12.74 -16.08
CA VAL A 52 -4.14 12.56 -14.74
C VAL A 52 -5.63 12.95 -14.71
N GLU A 53 -6.01 14.04 -15.36
CA GLU A 53 -7.41 14.51 -15.45
C GLU A 53 -8.33 13.45 -16.09
N LYS A 54 -7.83 12.75 -17.11
CA LYS A 54 -8.59 11.68 -17.79
C LYS A 54 -8.73 10.42 -16.95
N ALA A 55 -7.71 10.08 -16.15
CA ALA A 55 -7.61 8.81 -15.47
C ALA A 55 -8.03 8.87 -13.99
N ALA A 56 -7.96 10.06 -13.36
CA ALA A 56 -8.31 10.21 -11.95
C ALA A 56 -9.83 10.19 -11.73
N GLU A 57 -10.23 9.49 -10.69
CA GLU A 57 -11.64 9.31 -10.34
C GLU A 57 -11.94 9.75 -8.89
N PRO A 58 -13.18 10.12 -8.57
CA PRO A 58 -13.56 10.38 -7.18
C PRO A 58 -13.61 9.07 -6.37
N ILE A 59 -13.30 9.17 -5.07
CA ILE A 59 -13.52 8.08 -4.11
C ILE A 59 -14.66 8.53 -3.17
N PRO A 60 -15.73 7.71 -3.02
CA PRO A 60 -15.92 6.32 -3.51
C PRO A 60 -16.67 6.18 -4.84
N GLU A 61 -17.08 7.26 -5.49
CA GLU A 61 -18.07 7.25 -6.59
C GLU A 61 -17.48 6.82 -7.94
N GLY A 62 -16.14 6.76 -8.05
CA GLY A 62 -15.46 6.41 -9.29
C GLY A 62 -15.65 4.95 -9.70
N TYR A 63 -15.35 4.67 -10.97
CA TYR A 63 -15.51 3.34 -11.57
C TYR A 63 -14.75 2.26 -10.82
N THR A 64 -13.44 2.44 -10.64
CA THR A 64 -12.58 1.49 -9.92
C THR A 64 -13.03 1.32 -8.48
N SER A 65 -13.36 2.43 -7.81
CA SER A 65 -13.79 2.45 -6.41
C SER A 65 -15.04 1.61 -6.20
N ARG A 66 -16.07 1.79 -7.05
CA ARG A 66 -17.33 1.04 -6.96
C ARG A 66 -17.12 -0.46 -7.11
N ILE A 67 -16.32 -0.87 -8.10
CA ILE A 67 -16.00 -2.28 -8.33
C ILE A 67 -15.27 -2.88 -7.12
N LEU A 68 -14.26 -2.20 -6.59
CA LEU A 68 -13.53 -2.70 -5.42
C LEU A 68 -14.41 -2.80 -4.17
N LEU A 69 -15.36 -1.87 -4.00
CA LEU A 69 -16.34 -1.92 -2.90
C LEU A 69 -17.27 -3.11 -3.02
N GLU A 70 -17.77 -3.40 -4.23
CA GLU A 70 -18.61 -4.56 -4.52
C GLU A 70 -17.85 -5.87 -4.22
N VAL A 71 -16.63 -6.03 -4.77
CA VAL A 71 -15.79 -7.21 -4.50
C VAL A 71 -15.49 -7.36 -3.00
N SER A 72 -15.19 -6.26 -2.31
CA SER A 72 -14.91 -6.29 -0.88
C SER A 72 -16.11 -6.74 -0.05
N ARG A 73 -17.31 -6.33 -0.44
CA ARG A 73 -18.58 -6.74 0.18
C ARG A 73 -18.85 -8.21 -0.07
N ASP A 74 -18.87 -8.62 -1.33
CA ASP A 74 -19.32 -9.95 -1.76
C ASP A 74 -18.37 -11.06 -1.32
N ARG A 75 -17.07 -10.71 -1.15
CA ARG A 75 -16.05 -11.66 -0.73
C ARG A 75 -15.60 -11.52 0.73
N TRP A 76 -16.21 -10.62 1.49
CA TRP A 76 -15.87 -10.34 2.89
C TRP A 76 -14.36 -10.06 3.08
N MET A 77 -13.76 -9.39 2.12
CA MET A 77 -12.34 -9.12 2.04
C MET A 77 -12.07 -7.61 2.16
N THR A 78 -11.01 -7.24 2.87
CA THR A 78 -10.48 -5.88 2.80
C THR A 78 -9.53 -5.78 1.60
N ILE A 79 -9.70 -4.75 0.77
CA ILE A 79 -8.83 -4.48 -0.38
C ILE A 79 -8.21 -3.10 -0.18
N VAL A 80 -6.87 -3.04 -0.22
CA VAL A 80 -6.12 -1.77 -0.26
C VAL A 80 -5.51 -1.63 -1.64
N ALA A 81 -5.88 -0.58 -2.37
CA ALA A 81 -5.45 -0.39 -3.74
C ALA A 81 -5.09 1.06 -4.03
N GLY A 82 -3.93 1.28 -4.67
CA GLY A 82 -3.49 2.62 -5.06
C GLY A 82 -4.23 3.10 -6.31
N ILE A 83 -4.84 4.28 -6.26
CA ILE A 83 -5.56 4.88 -7.38
C ILE A 83 -5.27 6.39 -7.50
N ALA A 84 -5.45 6.94 -8.70
CA ALA A 84 -5.44 8.38 -8.91
C ALA A 84 -6.78 8.97 -8.46
N GLU A 85 -6.78 9.71 -7.34
CA GLU A 85 -7.99 10.34 -6.79
C GLU A 85 -8.19 11.74 -7.38
N ARG A 86 -9.43 12.03 -7.78
CA ARG A 86 -9.91 13.40 -8.08
C ARG A 86 -10.83 13.89 -6.97
N LYS A 87 -10.49 15.02 -6.37
CA LYS A 87 -11.37 15.74 -5.43
C LYS A 87 -11.53 17.18 -5.83
N GLY A 88 -12.69 17.51 -6.42
CA GLY A 88 -12.90 18.79 -7.07
C GLY A 88 -11.89 19.00 -8.20
N THR A 89 -11.11 20.08 -8.13
CA THR A 89 -10.04 20.42 -9.09
C THR A 89 -8.67 19.88 -8.72
N SER A 90 -8.56 19.15 -7.61
CA SER A 90 -7.30 18.62 -7.08
C SER A 90 -7.16 17.12 -7.34
N PHE A 91 -5.92 16.68 -7.56
CA PHE A 91 -5.58 15.28 -7.75
C PHE A 91 -4.64 14.81 -6.63
N TYR A 92 -4.81 13.55 -6.23
CA TYR A 92 -4.01 12.91 -5.19
C TYR A 92 -3.59 11.50 -5.65
N ASN A 93 -2.40 11.10 -5.28
CA ASN A 93 -2.01 9.70 -5.30
C ASN A 93 -2.54 9.07 -4.01
N SER A 94 -3.57 8.23 -4.13
CA SER A 94 -4.35 7.76 -2.98
C SER A 94 -4.45 6.25 -2.94
N ALA A 95 -4.66 5.70 -1.76
CA ALA A 95 -5.11 4.34 -1.58
C ALA A 95 -6.56 4.32 -1.08
N ILE A 96 -7.41 3.58 -1.78
CA ILE A 96 -8.71 3.18 -1.26
C ILE A 96 -8.53 1.97 -0.36
N VAL A 97 -9.17 2.01 0.81
CA VAL A 97 -9.38 0.85 1.67
C VAL A 97 -10.85 0.48 1.55
N ALA A 98 -11.13 -0.48 0.67
CA ALA A 98 -12.46 -1.04 0.47
C ALA A 98 -12.68 -2.17 1.48
N ARG A 99 -13.62 -1.98 2.41
CA ARG A 99 -13.88 -2.94 3.48
C ARG A 99 -15.36 -3.13 3.70
N ARG A 100 -15.87 -4.34 3.42
CA ARG A 100 -17.28 -4.70 3.59
C ARG A 100 -18.24 -3.69 2.92
N GLY A 101 -17.90 -3.25 1.72
CA GLY A 101 -18.66 -2.26 0.97
C GLY A 101 -18.51 -0.80 1.44
N ARG A 102 -17.64 -0.52 2.42
CA ARG A 102 -17.30 0.84 2.87
C ARG A 102 -15.96 1.27 2.33
N ALA A 103 -15.84 2.54 1.93
CA ALA A 103 -14.60 3.14 1.46
C ALA A 103 -13.97 4.02 2.53
N PHE A 104 -12.67 3.86 2.70
CA PHE A 104 -11.82 4.82 3.40
C PHE A 104 -10.67 5.20 2.47
N THR A 105 -10.08 6.38 2.68
CA THR A 105 -9.05 6.91 1.78
C THR A 105 -7.83 7.32 2.59
N TYR A 106 -6.65 6.93 2.10
CA TYR A 106 -5.37 7.49 2.49
C TYR A 106 -4.75 8.21 1.29
N ARG A 107 -4.26 9.43 1.47
CA ARG A 107 -3.54 10.20 0.46
C ARG A 107 -2.06 10.17 0.77
N LYS A 108 -1.24 9.85 -0.21
CA LYS A 108 0.22 9.78 -0.11
C LYS A 108 0.78 11.07 0.44
N VAL A 109 1.50 10.97 1.56
CA VAL A 109 2.11 12.13 2.22
C VAL A 109 3.40 12.54 1.50
N HIS A 110 4.23 11.58 1.11
CA HIS A 110 5.51 11.84 0.49
C HIS A 110 5.49 11.56 -1.01
N LEU A 111 5.29 12.60 -1.80
CA LEU A 111 5.29 12.48 -3.26
C LEU A 111 6.70 12.29 -3.80
N PHE A 112 6.87 11.35 -4.75
CA PHE A 112 8.14 11.03 -5.39
C PHE A 112 8.30 11.72 -6.73
N SER A 113 9.44 12.40 -6.96
CA SER A 113 9.87 12.92 -8.26
C SER A 113 8.76 13.71 -9.01
N LYS A 114 8.40 13.26 -10.21
CA LYS A 114 7.40 13.90 -11.08
C LYS A 114 5.98 13.93 -10.50
N GLU A 115 5.65 13.11 -9.50
CA GLU A 115 4.35 13.15 -8.83
C GLU A 115 4.01 14.54 -8.31
N LYS A 116 5.03 15.28 -7.83
CA LYS A 116 4.89 16.65 -7.31
C LYS A 116 4.34 17.66 -8.34
N LYS A 117 4.40 17.33 -9.64
CA LYS A 117 3.86 18.18 -10.71
C LYS A 117 2.35 17.99 -10.90
N PHE A 118 1.82 16.84 -10.51
CA PHE A 118 0.46 16.43 -10.83
C PHE A 118 -0.43 16.28 -9.61
N PHE A 119 0.12 15.74 -8.52
CA PHE A 119 -0.61 15.41 -7.30
C PHE A 119 -0.32 16.39 -6.17
N ARG A 120 -1.31 16.58 -5.31
CA ARG A 120 -1.13 17.24 -4.01
C ARG A 120 -0.76 16.19 -2.96
N PRO A 121 0.12 16.50 -2.00
CA PRO A 121 0.41 15.60 -0.91
C PRO A 121 -0.79 15.46 0.04
N GLY A 122 -0.90 14.32 0.70
CA GLY A 122 -1.68 14.15 1.91
C GLY A 122 -1.03 14.87 3.09
N ASN A 123 -1.76 14.95 4.20
CA ASN A 123 -1.32 15.66 5.40
C ASN A 123 -1.41 14.83 6.68
N GLU A 124 -1.80 13.56 6.57
CA GLU A 124 -1.92 12.68 7.73
C GLU A 124 -1.70 11.20 7.37
N PHE A 125 -1.12 10.46 8.30
CA PHE A 125 -1.11 9.00 8.26
C PHE A 125 -2.38 8.46 8.93
N ARG A 126 -3.02 7.46 8.29
CA ARG A 126 -4.31 6.91 8.73
C ARG A 126 -4.20 5.43 9.05
N VAL A 127 -4.89 5.05 10.13
CA VAL A 127 -5.06 3.66 10.55
C VAL A 127 -6.56 3.37 10.54
N PHE A 128 -6.93 2.22 10.00
CA PHE A 128 -8.30 1.72 9.89
C PHE A 128 -8.42 0.45 10.73
N ASP A 129 -8.87 0.57 11.96
CA ASP A 129 -8.79 -0.39 13.06
C ASP A 129 -7.31 -0.72 13.40
N ASP A 130 -6.75 -1.80 12.88
CA ASP A 130 -5.34 -2.19 13.07
C ASP A 130 -4.52 -2.20 11.77
N LEU A 131 -5.11 -1.69 10.68
CA LEU A 131 -4.49 -1.59 9.36
C LEU A 131 -4.00 -0.17 9.10
N GLY A 132 -2.69 0.03 9.09
CA GLY A 132 -2.04 1.25 8.62
C GLY A 132 -1.82 1.21 7.11
N VAL A 133 -1.81 2.37 6.45
CA VAL A 133 -1.54 2.47 5.01
C VAL A 133 -0.39 3.42 4.76
N MET A 134 0.57 2.97 3.96
CA MET A 134 1.62 3.77 3.31
C MET A 134 1.51 3.58 1.80
N ILE A 135 2.00 4.54 1.02
CA ILE A 135 2.10 4.41 -0.44
C ILE A 135 3.55 4.64 -0.86
N CYS A 136 4.14 3.62 -1.51
CA CYS A 136 5.45 3.69 -2.17
C CYS A 136 6.47 4.50 -1.35
N PHE A 137 6.89 5.68 -1.79
CA PHE A 137 7.95 6.51 -1.20
C PHE A 137 7.77 6.89 0.28
N ASP A 138 6.58 6.71 0.87
CA ASP A 138 6.40 6.83 2.32
C ASP A 138 7.33 5.90 3.11
N TRP A 139 7.78 4.78 2.51
CA TRP A 139 8.72 3.86 3.14
C TRP A 139 10.07 4.48 3.50
N PHE A 140 10.47 5.52 2.77
CA PHE A 140 11.77 6.16 2.95
C PHE A 140 11.88 6.88 4.31
N PHE A 141 10.75 7.32 4.83
CA PHE A 141 10.66 8.08 6.07
C PHE A 141 10.28 7.16 7.24
N PRO A 142 11.22 6.93 8.22
CA PRO A 142 10.94 6.09 9.39
C PRO A 142 9.71 6.56 10.16
N GLU A 143 9.45 7.86 10.16
CA GLU A 143 8.31 8.51 10.81
C GLU A 143 6.98 7.96 10.30
N SER A 144 6.91 7.54 9.04
CA SER A 144 5.68 7.02 8.44
C SER A 144 5.20 5.76 9.17
N ALA A 145 6.05 4.73 9.21
CA ALA A 145 5.73 3.48 9.88
C ALA A 145 5.60 3.67 11.40
N ARG A 146 6.44 4.52 12.00
CA ARG A 146 6.38 4.85 13.43
C ARG A 146 5.06 5.50 13.79
N THR A 147 4.60 6.47 13.02
CA THR A 147 3.31 7.16 13.24
C THR A 147 2.15 6.18 13.13
N LEU A 148 2.16 5.31 12.11
CA LEU A 148 1.12 4.29 11.96
C LEU A 148 1.08 3.33 13.15
N MET A 149 2.24 2.84 13.60
CA MET A 149 2.34 1.96 14.76
C MET A 149 1.84 2.65 16.04
N LEU A 150 2.20 3.90 16.27
CA LEU A 150 1.74 4.67 17.43
C LEU A 150 0.23 4.95 17.40
N LYS A 151 -0.36 5.02 16.19
CA LYS A 151 -1.82 5.10 15.98
C LYS A 151 -2.52 3.73 16.07
N GLY A 152 -1.80 2.65 16.40
CA GLY A 152 -2.36 1.32 16.66
C GLY A 152 -2.26 0.32 15.51
N ALA A 153 -1.58 0.66 14.41
CA ALA A 153 -1.39 -0.30 13.33
C ALA A 153 -0.62 -1.53 13.79
N LYS A 154 -1.11 -2.71 13.40
CA LYS A 154 -0.45 -4.01 13.53
C LYS A 154 0.02 -4.53 12.18
N ILE A 155 -0.65 -4.10 11.12
CA ILE A 155 -0.34 -4.44 9.73
C ILE A 155 -0.20 -3.14 8.95
N ILE A 156 0.82 -3.05 8.10
CA ILE A 156 1.00 -1.96 7.14
C ILE A 156 0.72 -2.50 5.74
N ALA A 157 -0.33 -2.00 5.09
CA ALA A 157 -0.57 -2.19 3.66
C ALA A 157 0.22 -1.13 2.88
N HIS A 158 1.00 -1.58 1.90
CA HIS A 158 1.95 -0.73 1.20
C HIS A 158 1.85 -0.91 -0.34
N PRO A 159 0.83 -0.32 -0.99
CA PRO A 159 0.79 -0.14 -2.45
C PRO A 159 2.02 0.57 -2.97
N SER A 160 2.69 0.03 -4.01
CA SER A 160 3.97 0.56 -4.46
C SER A 160 4.18 0.47 -5.98
N ASN A 161 5.05 1.36 -6.47
CA ASN A 161 5.64 1.38 -7.81
C ASN A 161 7.15 1.63 -7.67
N LEU A 162 7.87 0.63 -7.17
CA LEU A 162 9.26 0.75 -6.77
C LEU A 162 10.20 0.75 -7.96
N VAL A 163 11.01 1.78 -8.06
CA VAL A 163 12.08 1.91 -9.08
C VAL A 163 13.48 1.84 -8.47
N LEU A 164 13.58 1.94 -7.14
CA LEU A 164 14.82 1.86 -6.38
C LEU A 164 14.89 0.54 -5.60
N PRO A 165 16.06 -0.11 -5.50
CA PRO A 165 16.19 -1.45 -4.90
C PRO A 165 16.14 -1.47 -3.36
N PHE A 166 16.04 -0.31 -2.70
CA PHE A 166 16.26 -0.19 -1.26
C PHE A 166 15.02 -0.53 -0.42
N CYS A 167 13.82 -0.36 -0.96
CA CYS A 167 12.56 -0.52 -0.22
C CYS A 167 12.42 -1.89 0.46
N PRO A 168 12.71 -3.05 -0.18
CA PRO A 168 12.59 -4.34 0.49
C PRO A 168 13.48 -4.46 1.74
N HIS A 169 14.68 -3.87 1.72
CA HIS A 169 15.54 -3.83 2.91
C HIS A 169 14.97 -2.92 4.00
N ALA A 170 14.51 -1.73 3.60
CA ALA A 170 13.92 -0.77 4.53
C ALA A 170 12.65 -1.31 5.19
N MET A 171 11.76 -1.97 4.45
CA MET A 171 10.52 -2.51 5.00
C MET A 171 10.74 -3.56 6.08
N LYS A 172 11.80 -4.38 5.97
CA LYS A 172 12.19 -5.28 7.08
C LYS A 172 12.52 -4.49 8.34
N THR A 173 13.31 -3.41 8.20
CA THR A 173 13.65 -2.54 9.33
C THR A 173 12.38 -1.87 9.90
N ARG A 174 11.48 -1.37 9.02
CA ARG A 174 10.20 -0.80 9.46
C ARG A 174 9.36 -1.79 10.27
N CYS A 175 9.38 -3.08 9.89
CA CYS A 175 8.69 -4.12 10.65
C CYS A 175 9.34 -4.36 12.01
N ILE A 176 10.68 -4.47 12.07
CA ILE A 176 11.42 -4.73 13.31
C ILE A 176 11.24 -3.58 14.30
N GLU A 177 11.53 -2.35 13.89
CA GLU A 177 11.54 -1.18 14.79
C GLU A 177 10.15 -0.77 15.30
N ASN A 178 9.08 -1.17 14.59
CA ASN A 178 7.69 -0.88 14.93
C ASN A 178 6.91 -2.12 15.40
N TYR A 179 7.51 -3.29 15.28
CA TYR A 179 6.89 -4.57 15.64
C TYR A 179 5.53 -4.75 14.97
N VAL A 180 5.50 -4.63 13.63
CA VAL A 180 4.31 -4.72 12.78
C VAL A 180 4.54 -5.69 11.62
N PHE A 181 3.47 -6.23 11.05
CA PHE A 181 3.53 -6.87 9.74
C PHE A 181 3.53 -5.82 8.63
N ALA A 182 4.11 -6.15 7.49
CA ALA A 182 3.95 -5.36 6.27
C ALA A 182 3.58 -6.25 5.08
N VAL A 183 2.69 -5.74 4.23
CA VAL A 183 2.32 -6.33 2.95
C VAL A 183 2.58 -5.29 1.87
N THR A 184 3.69 -5.42 1.16
CA THR A 184 4.07 -4.58 0.02
C THR A 184 3.57 -5.21 -1.27
N ALA A 185 2.74 -4.48 -2.02
CA ALA A 185 2.32 -4.85 -3.36
C ALA A 185 3.00 -3.93 -4.36
N ASP A 186 3.97 -4.43 -5.07
CA ASP A 186 4.67 -3.70 -6.13
C ASP A 186 4.18 -4.12 -7.51
N ARG A 187 4.38 -3.26 -8.49
CA ARG A 187 4.21 -3.62 -9.89
C ARG A 187 5.49 -4.16 -10.49
N ILE A 188 5.34 -4.81 -11.65
CA ILE A 188 6.46 -5.25 -12.51
C ILE A 188 6.45 -4.47 -13.82
N GLY A 189 7.43 -4.76 -14.67
CA GLY A 189 7.50 -4.30 -16.05
C GLY A 189 8.21 -2.97 -16.22
N ARG A 190 7.92 -2.35 -17.35
CA ARG A 190 8.46 -1.04 -17.73
C ARG A 190 7.34 -0.12 -18.17
N GLU A 191 7.52 1.16 -17.90
CA GLU A 191 6.63 2.20 -18.37
C GLU A 191 7.49 3.37 -18.81
N ARG A 192 7.64 3.49 -20.13
CA ARG A 192 8.62 4.40 -20.77
C ARG A 192 10.04 4.12 -20.25
N GLU A 193 10.70 5.13 -19.66
CA GLU A 193 12.06 5.01 -19.11
C GLU A 193 12.11 4.27 -17.76
N LEU A 194 11.01 4.18 -17.03
CA LEU A 194 10.98 3.57 -15.71
C LEU A 194 10.90 2.04 -15.79
N ARG A 195 11.73 1.39 -15.01
CA ARG A 195 11.66 -0.06 -14.76
C ARG A 195 11.33 -0.30 -13.30
N PHE A 196 10.29 -1.08 -13.07
CA PHE A 196 9.83 -1.44 -11.73
C PHE A 196 10.46 -2.75 -11.28
N ILE A 197 10.75 -2.83 -9.98
CA ILE A 197 11.55 -3.93 -9.45
C ILE A 197 10.75 -5.19 -9.14
N GLY A 198 9.41 -5.09 -9.03
CA GLY A 198 8.59 -6.18 -8.52
C GLY A 198 8.94 -6.48 -7.07
N ARG A 199 9.14 -7.77 -6.75
CA ARG A 199 9.56 -8.21 -5.40
C ARG A 199 8.58 -7.78 -4.32
N SER A 200 7.28 -7.83 -4.63
CA SER A 200 6.24 -7.70 -3.61
C SER A 200 6.50 -8.67 -2.46
N GLU A 201 6.28 -8.22 -1.23
CA GLU A 201 6.68 -9.03 -0.08
C GLU A 201 5.71 -8.95 1.10
N ILE A 202 5.74 -10.01 1.91
CA ILE A 202 5.08 -10.06 3.21
C ILE A 202 6.17 -10.25 4.26
N VAL A 203 6.23 -9.34 5.23
CA VAL A 203 7.27 -9.32 6.27
C VAL A 203 6.61 -9.37 7.65
N ASP A 204 7.16 -10.16 8.56
CA ASP A 204 6.68 -10.29 9.94
C ASP A 204 7.29 -9.22 10.88
N PRO A 205 6.79 -9.09 12.13
CA PRO A 205 7.30 -8.13 13.10
C PRO A 205 8.78 -8.30 13.50
N ARG A 206 9.39 -9.43 13.17
CA ARG A 206 10.80 -9.73 13.42
C ARG A 206 11.68 -9.51 12.18
N GLY A 207 11.10 -8.97 11.10
CA GLY A 207 11.79 -8.73 9.84
C GLY A 207 12.03 -9.97 8.98
N ARG A 208 11.40 -11.12 9.31
CA ARG A 208 11.47 -12.32 8.46
C ARG A 208 10.57 -12.13 7.26
N ILE A 209 11.09 -12.45 6.09
CA ILE A 209 10.31 -12.44 4.85
C ILE A 209 9.49 -13.74 4.80
N LEU A 210 8.16 -13.63 4.94
CA LEU A 210 7.24 -14.75 4.82
C LEU A 210 7.03 -15.14 3.36
N TYR A 211 7.16 -14.18 2.45
CA TYR A 211 7.20 -14.37 1.01
C TYR A 211 7.81 -13.16 0.31
N CYS A 212 8.56 -13.41 -0.77
CA CYS A 212 9.04 -12.40 -1.70
C CYS A 212 8.76 -12.88 -3.12
N ALA A 213 8.05 -12.08 -3.90
CA ALA A 213 7.72 -12.38 -5.29
C ALA A 213 8.93 -12.22 -6.23
N SER A 214 8.81 -12.76 -7.41
CA SER A 214 9.79 -12.57 -8.50
C SER A 214 9.85 -11.10 -8.92
N SER A 215 10.91 -10.72 -9.63
CA SER A 215 11.06 -9.36 -10.15
C SER A 215 10.33 -9.10 -11.47
N ASN A 216 9.76 -10.12 -12.11
CA ASN A 216 9.34 -10.03 -13.51
C ASN A 216 8.09 -10.83 -13.88
N ARG A 217 7.45 -11.51 -12.92
CA ARG A 217 6.20 -12.27 -13.16
C ARG A 217 5.05 -11.68 -12.37
N GLU A 218 3.85 -11.79 -12.90
CA GLU A 218 2.64 -11.53 -12.13
C GLU A 218 2.41 -12.66 -11.15
N GLU A 219 2.14 -12.26 -9.91
CA GLU A 219 1.92 -13.20 -8.82
C GLU A 219 0.79 -12.72 -7.92
N VAL A 220 -0.01 -13.67 -7.47
CA VAL A 220 -0.98 -13.46 -6.41
C VAL A 220 -0.62 -14.39 -5.27
N VAL A 221 -0.34 -13.81 -4.13
CA VAL A 221 0.17 -14.56 -2.98
C VAL A 221 -0.67 -14.26 -1.75
N VAL A 222 -0.98 -15.31 -1.00
CA VAL A 222 -1.65 -15.22 0.30
C VAL A 222 -0.85 -16.01 1.33
N ARG A 223 -0.67 -15.44 2.51
CA ARG A 223 -0.03 -16.07 3.67
C ARG A 223 -0.90 -15.92 4.90
N GLU A 224 -0.90 -16.92 5.72
CA GLU A 224 -1.53 -16.85 7.03
C GLU A 224 -0.56 -16.21 8.04
N ILE A 225 -1.07 -15.26 8.83
CA ILE A 225 -0.33 -14.58 9.90
C ILE A 225 -1.13 -14.60 11.18
N ASP A 226 -0.42 -14.58 12.31
CA ASP A 226 -1.03 -14.31 13.62
C ASP A 226 -0.82 -12.84 13.98
N VAL A 227 -1.83 -12.02 13.78
CA VAL A 227 -1.78 -10.56 14.06
C VAL A 227 -1.48 -10.27 15.54
N ARG A 228 -1.70 -11.23 16.45
CA ARG A 228 -1.39 -11.09 17.88
C ARG A 228 0.12 -10.94 18.12
N GLU A 229 0.97 -11.48 17.24
CA GLU A 229 2.42 -11.27 17.31
C GLU A 229 2.79 -9.78 17.26
N ALA A 230 2.06 -8.98 16.49
CA ALA A 230 2.27 -7.53 16.42
C ALA A 230 1.65 -6.75 17.61
N ALA A 231 0.79 -7.37 18.40
CA ALA A 231 0.17 -6.72 19.55
C ALA A 231 1.14 -6.59 20.74
N ASN A 232 2.01 -7.58 20.94
CA ASN A 232 3.00 -7.54 22.00
C ASN A 232 4.24 -6.76 21.56
N LYS A 233 4.42 -5.55 22.06
CA LYS A 233 5.54 -4.66 21.76
C LYS A 233 6.77 -4.86 22.68
N ARG A 234 6.80 -5.94 23.46
CA ARG A 234 7.95 -6.29 24.31
C ARG A 234 9.03 -7.02 23.51
N LEU A 235 10.25 -6.50 23.56
CA LEU A 235 11.43 -7.15 23.00
C LEU A 235 12.08 -8.10 24.01
N THR A 236 12.15 -7.66 25.28
CA THR A 236 12.64 -8.42 26.43
C THR A 236 11.69 -8.20 27.60
N PRO A 237 11.81 -8.93 28.73
CA PRO A 237 11.05 -8.64 29.93
C PRO A 237 11.15 -7.19 30.40
N MET A 238 12.30 -6.53 30.11
CA MET A 238 12.61 -5.16 30.56
C MET A 238 12.42 -4.09 29.48
N ASN A 239 12.28 -4.46 28.19
CA ASN A 239 12.24 -3.48 27.10
C ASN A 239 10.94 -3.56 26.29
N HIS A 240 10.38 -2.38 26.04
CA HIS A 240 9.12 -2.22 25.29
C HIS A 240 9.24 -1.12 24.23
N VAL A 241 9.00 -1.47 22.95
CA VAL A 241 9.20 -0.58 21.78
C VAL A 241 8.51 0.79 21.92
N VAL A 242 7.38 0.85 22.61
CA VAL A 242 6.59 2.09 22.77
C VAL A 242 6.92 2.80 24.10
N LEU A 243 6.94 2.06 25.22
CA LEU A 243 7.07 2.65 26.55
C LEU A 243 8.49 3.17 26.84
N ASP A 244 9.51 2.55 26.24
CA ASP A 244 10.90 2.98 26.43
C ASP A 244 11.27 4.19 25.56
N ARG A 245 10.36 4.69 24.72
CA ARG A 245 10.58 5.89 23.91
C ARG A 245 10.75 7.11 24.83
N LYS A 246 11.62 8.01 24.40
CA LYS A 246 11.92 9.29 25.05
C LYS A 246 11.57 10.43 24.09
N PRO A 247 10.26 10.73 23.87
CA PRO A 247 9.83 11.75 22.89
C PRO A 247 10.53 13.10 23.14
N GLU A 248 10.77 13.46 24.38
CA GLU A 248 11.45 14.69 24.78
C GLU A 248 12.91 14.78 24.34
N ALA A 249 13.53 13.66 23.96
CA ALA A 249 14.90 13.61 23.45
C ALA A 249 14.94 13.61 21.91
N TYR A 250 13.79 13.50 21.24
CA TYR A 250 13.73 13.51 19.80
C TYR A 250 13.48 14.95 19.31
N LEU A 251 14.16 15.33 18.22
CA LEU A 251 13.86 16.60 17.55
C LEU A 251 12.45 16.52 16.95
N CYS A 252 11.61 17.49 17.27
CA CYS A 252 10.28 17.68 16.72
C CYS A 252 10.27 18.81 15.70
#